data_a876d14e3ca179db74d9d21009409ed7
#
_entry.id   a876d14e3ca179db74d9d21009409ed7
#
_cell.length_a   1.000
_cell.length_b   1.000
_cell.length_c   1.000
_cell.angle_alpha   90.00
_cell.angle_beta   90.00
_cell.angle_gamma   90.00
#
_symmetry.space_group_name_H-M   'P 1'
#
loop_
_entity.id
_entity.type
_entity.pdbx_description
1 polymer ?
#
loop_
_entity_poly.entity_id
_entity_poly.type
_entity_poly.pdbx_seq_one_letter_code
_entity_poly.pdbx_strand_id
1 'polypeptide(L)'
;MSLYRKLIIVAAFPFVPLVGAVAQADSSAEILQASLSSGDRPIEDVSDDARRMPLEVLAFAGIEEGMTILEMEAGGGYYTEILSRAVGSSGSIIMQNPPAFDGFNGEAVEARLANNRLPNVTFSRVNFD
;
A
#
# COMPACT_ATOMS: atom_id res chain seq x y z
N MET A 1 -48.25 51.03 -17.99
CA MET A 1 -48.29 49.71 -17.29
C MET A 1 -47.09 48.91 -17.74
N SER A 2 -46.05 48.84 -16.88
CA SER A 2 -44.80 48.14 -17.16
C SER A 2 -44.87 46.76 -16.49
N LEU A 3 -44.83 45.69 -17.32
CA LEU A 3 -44.78 44.30 -16.86
C LEU A 3 -43.32 43.93 -16.53
N TYR A 4 -42.98 43.89 -15.26
CA TYR A 4 -41.72 43.29 -14.75
C TYR A 4 -41.82 41.76 -14.88
N ARG A 5 -41.16 41.17 -15.89
CA ARG A 5 -40.91 39.74 -15.98
C ARG A 5 -39.79 39.39 -15.00
N LYS A 6 -40.15 38.76 -13.89
CA LYS A 6 -39.15 38.13 -12.96
C LYS A 6 -38.51 36.96 -13.66
N LEU A 7 -37.21 37.09 -13.95
CA LEU A 7 -36.36 35.98 -14.41
C LEU A 7 -35.95 35.15 -13.18
N ILE A 8 -36.49 33.95 -13.05
CA ILE A 8 -36.07 33.00 -12.04
C ILE A 8 -34.90 32.19 -12.65
N ILE A 9 -33.67 32.46 -12.21
CA ILE A 9 -32.51 31.64 -12.55
C ILE A 9 -32.49 30.47 -11.58
N VAL A 10 -32.89 29.28 -12.05
CA VAL A 10 -32.69 28.02 -11.33
C VAL A 10 -31.27 27.59 -11.61
N ALA A 11 -30.35 27.83 -10.66
CA ALA A 11 -29.01 27.27 -10.70
C ALA A 11 -29.11 25.77 -10.39
N ALA A 12 -29.05 24.95 -11.42
CA ALA A 12 -28.86 23.50 -11.27
C ALA A 12 -27.42 23.26 -10.87
N PHE A 13 -27.17 22.98 -9.59
CA PHE A 13 -25.89 22.44 -9.15
C PHE A 13 -25.80 21.00 -9.67
N PRO A 14 -24.73 20.62 -10.39
CA PRO A 14 -24.54 19.23 -10.72
C PRO A 14 -24.25 18.46 -9.40
N PHE A 15 -25.18 17.61 -9.03
CA PHE A 15 -24.96 16.61 -7.97
C PHE A 15 -23.98 15.59 -8.53
N VAL A 16 -22.68 15.72 -8.17
CA VAL A 16 -21.67 14.72 -8.46
C VAL A 16 -21.87 13.60 -7.45
N PRO A 17 -22.29 12.40 -7.88
CA PRO A 17 -22.48 11.30 -6.92
C PRO A 17 -21.12 10.88 -6.36
N LEU A 18 -21.01 10.79 -5.03
CA LEU A 18 -19.86 10.31 -4.26
C LEU A 18 -19.73 8.77 -4.34
N VAL A 19 -20.08 8.18 -5.48
CA VAL A 19 -20.11 6.72 -5.69
C VAL A 19 -18.70 6.13 -5.85
N GLY A 20 -17.72 6.95 -6.28
CA GLY A 20 -16.36 6.46 -6.55
C GLY A 20 -15.56 6.09 -5.30
N ALA A 21 -15.74 6.77 -4.18
CA ALA A 21 -14.92 6.58 -2.99
C ALA A 21 -15.21 5.26 -2.25
N VAL A 22 -16.45 4.80 -2.26
CA VAL A 22 -16.85 3.53 -1.58
C VAL A 22 -16.34 2.32 -2.37
N ALA A 23 -16.47 2.34 -3.71
CA ALA A 23 -16.00 1.25 -4.55
C ALA A 23 -14.48 1.09 -4.52
N GLN A 24 -13.73 2.17 -4.35
CA GLN A 24 -12.26 2.15 -4.25
C GLN A 24 -11.78 1.58 -2.91
N ALA A 25 -12.44 1.92 -1.80
CA ALA A 25 -12.13 1.39 -0.48
C ALA A 25 -12.36 -0.13 -0.41
N ASP A 26 -13.43 -0.63 -1.02
CA ASP A 26 -13.73 -2.06 -1.08
C ASP A 26 -12.66 -2.82 -1.90
N SER A 27 -12.23 -2.28 -3.05
CA SER A 27 -11.19 -2.90 -3.89
C SER A 27 -9.82 -2.93 -3.20
N SER A 28 -9.45 -1.88 -2.46
CA SER A 28 -8.18 -1.82 -1.71
C SER A 28 -8.16 -2.85 -0.57
N ALA A 29 -9.27 -3.01 0.14
CA ALA A 29 -9.39 -4.02 1.19
C ALA A 29 -9.28 -5.45 0.63
N GLU A 30 -9.89 -5.74 -0.51
CA GLU A 30 -9.79 -7.04 -1.20
C GLU A 30 -8.35 -7.34 -1.64
N ILE A 31 -7.64 -6.36 -2.20
CA ILE A 31 -6.23 -6.49 -2.62
C ILE A 31 -5.33 -6.78 -1.41
N LEU A 32 -5.51 -6.07 -0.30
CA LEU A 32 -4.76 -6.31 0.93
C LEU A 32 -5.05 -7.70 1.50
N GLN A 33 -6.31 -8.13 1.52
CA GLN A 33 -6.69 -9.45 1.98
C GLN A 33 -6.10 -10.57 1.09
N ALA A 34 -6.10 -10.39 -0.23
CA ALA A 34 -5.47 -11.31 -1.17
C ALA A 34 -3.96 -11.38 -0.96
N SER A 35 -3.30 -10.24 -0.73
CA SER A 35 -1.87 -10.15 -0.45
C SER A 35 -1.49 -10.88 0.84
N LEU A 36 -2.31 -10.78 1.89
CA LEU A 36 -2.14 -11.48 3.16
C LEU A 36 -2.36 -12.98 3.03
N SER A 37 -3.27 -13.40 2.17
CA SER A 37 -3.64 -14.82 1.95
C SER A 37 -2.72 -15.55 0.97
N SER A 38 -1.67 -14.89 0.47
CA SER A 38 -0.73 -15.50 -0.47
C SER A 38 0.02 -16.68 0.14
N GLY A 39 -0.05 -17.84 -0.53
CA GLY A 39 0.50 -19.10 0.00
C GLY A 39 2.03 -19.21 -0.04
N ASP A 40 2.72 -18.24 -0.65
CA ASP A 40 4.19 -18.18 -0.73
C ASP A 40 4.80 -17.16 0.27
N ARG A 41 3.98 -16.62 1.18
CA ARG A 41 4.48 -15.84 2.31
C ARG A 41 5.24 -16.74 3.29
N PRO A 42 6.36 -16.24 3.86
CA PRO A 42 7.05 -16.95 4.93
C PRO A 42 6.11 -17.29 6.08
N ILE A 43 6.21 -18.51 6.62
CA ILE A 43 5.31 -18.97 7.70
C ILE A 43 5.52 -18.16 9.00
N GLU A 44 6.72 -17.66 9.20
CA GLU A 44 7.07 -16.78 10.32
C GLU A 44 6.29 -15.47 10.22
N ASP A 45 6.18 -14.90 9.01
CA ASP A 45 5.40 -13.68 8.77
C ASP A 45 3.91 -13.93 9.06
N VAL A 46 3.36 -15.06 8.59
CA VAL A 46 1.96 -15.42 8.81
C VAL A 46 1.67 -15.59 10.31
N SER A 47 2.60 -16.16 11.06
CA SER A 47 2.47 -16.32 12.52
C SER A 47 2.44 -14.98 13.27
N ASP A 48 3.05 -13.95 12.69
CA ASP A 48 3.11 -12.59 13.24
C ASP A 48 1.87 -11.73 12.94
N ASP A 49 1.03 -12.13 11.99
CA ASP A 49 -0.11 -11.33 11.52
C ASP A 49 -1.06 -10.91 12.63
N ALA A 50 -1.38 -11.83 13.54
CA ALA A 50 -2.27 -11.55 14.66
C ALA A 50 -1.74 -10.45 15.60
N ARG A 51 -0.43 -10.32 15.72
CA ARG A 51 0.24 -9.32 16.57
C ARG A 51 0.43 -7.99 15.82
N ARG A 52 0.69 -8.05 14.51
CA ARG A 52 1.03 -6.89 13.69
C ARG A 52 -0.19 -6.22 13.07
N MET A 53 -1.32 -6.90 12.99
CA MET A 53 -2.58 -6.41 12.43
C MET A 53 -2.39 -5.75 11.05
N PRO A 54 -1.76 -6.46 10.08
CA PRO A 54 -1.32 -5.84 8.83
C PRO A 54 -2.46 -5.31 7.97
N LEU A 55 -3.63 -5.94 8.00
CA LEU A 55 -4.80 -5.48 7.25
C LEU A 55 -5.23 -4.08 7.71
N GLU A 56 -5.38 -3.91 9.02
CA GLU A 56 -5.80 -2.64 9.62
C GLU A 56 -4.75 -1.54 9.41
N VAL A 57 -3.47 -1.88 9.59
CA VAL A 57 -2.35 -0.94 9.41
C VAL A 57 -2.26 -0.45 7.97
N LEU A 58 -2.30 -1.37 6.99
CA LEU A 58 -2.16 -1.02 5.59
C LEU A 58 -3.41 -0.37 5.00
N ALA A 59 -4.60 -0.75 5.47
CA ALA A 59 -5.85 -0.06 5.14
C ALA A 59 -5.84 1.39 5.65
N PHE A 60 -5.39 1.60 6.90
CA PHE A 60 -5.21 2.94 7.46
C PHE A 60 -4.19 3.77 6.67
N ALA A 61 -3.11 3.15 6.20
CA ALA A 61 -2.09 3.80 5.37
C ALA A 61 -2.59 4.11 3.95
N GLY A 62 -3.77 3.62 3.55
CA GLY A 62 -4.37 3.88 2.25
C GLY A 62 -3.60 3.27 1.09
N ILE A 63 -3.11 2.03 1.25
CA ILE A 63 -2.33 1.35 0.23
C ILE A 63 -3.23 0.96 -0.95
N GLU A 64 -2.79 1.34 -2.16
CA GLU A 64 -3.50 1.08 -3.41
C GLU A 64 -2.57 0.48 -4.47
N GLU A 65 -3.15 -0.21 -5.44
CA GLU A 65 -2.43 -0.75 -6.60
C GLU A 65 -1.74 0.37 -7.39
N GLY A 66 -0.54 0.10 -7.91
CA GLY A 66 0.25 1.03 -8.70
C GLY A 66 1.05 2.05 -7.90
N MET A 67 0.94 2.09 -6.57
CA MET A 67 1.71 3.02 -5.73
C MET A 67 3.21 2.74 -5.79
N THR A 68 4.01 3.80 -5.68
CA THR A 68 5.43 3.73 -5.32
C THR A 68 5.58 4.06 -3.85
N ILE A 69 6.10 3.14 -3.06
CA ILE A 69 6.19 3.24 -1.60
C ILE A 69 7.64 3.18 -1.15
N LEU A 70 8.04 4.13 -0.30
CA LEU A 70 9.27 4.05 0.47
C LEU A 70 8.93 3.48 1.86
N GLU A 71 9.40 2.26 2.12
CA GLU A 71 9.32 1.63 3.43
C GLU A 71 10.63 1.88 4.17
N MET A 72 10.60 2.78 5.14
CA MET A 72 11.76 3.14 5.94
C MET A 72 11.97 2.14 7.08
N GLU A 73 13.24 1.77 7.30
CA GLU A 73 13.64 0.83 8.35
C GLU A 73 12.83 -0.49 8.30
N ALA A 74 12.70 -1.03 7.10
CA ALA A 74 11.87 -2.19 6.79
C ALA A 74 12.26 -3.47 7.55
N GLY A 75 13.43 -3.49 8.16
CA GLY A 75 13.95 -4.66 8.89
C GLY A 75 14.10 -5.88 7.99
N GLY A 76 13.55 -7.01 8.37
CA GLY A 76 13.54 -8.23 7.56
C GLY A 76 12.48 -8.25 6.44
N GLY A 77 11.70 -7.15 6.26
CA GLY A 77 10.77 -6.98 5.15
C GLY A 77 9.39 -7.62 5.34
N TYR A 78 8.91 -7.72 6.56
CA TYR A 78 7.56 -8.22 6.82
C TYR A 78 6.48 -7.45 6.03
N TYR A 79 6.46 -6.12 6.13
CA TYR A 79 5.53 -5.30 5.35
C TYR A 79 5.93 -5.21 3.88
N THR A 80 7.23 -5.24 3.53
CA THR A 80 7.71 -5.31 2.14
C THR A 80 7.03 -6.43 1.37
N GLU A 81 6.92 -7.62 1.99
CA GLU A 81 6.27 -8.80 1.41
C GLU A 81 4.82 -8.53 1.00
N ILE A 82 4.05 -7.92 1.90
CA ILE A 82 2.62 -7.62 1.69
C ILE A 82 2.45 -6.45 0.72
N LEU A 83 3.22 -5.38 0.90
CA LEU A 83 3.20 -4.17 0.07
C LEU A 83 3.53 -4.49 -1.39
N SER A 84 4.56 -5.32 -1.64
CA SER A 84 4.96 -5.73 -2.98
C SER A 84 3.79 -6.35 -3.77
N ARG A 85 2.99 -7.19 -3.10
CA ARG A 85 1.80 -7.81 -3.71
C ARG A 85 0.66 -6.83 -3.85
N ALA A 86 0.43 -5.99 -2.84
CA ALA A 86 -0.69 -5.05 -2.81
C ALA A 86 -0.57 -3.97 -3.90
N VAL A 87 0.64 -3.44 -4.14
CA VAL A 87 0.84 -2.45 -5.21
C VAL A 87 0.90 -3.08 -6.60
N GLY A 88 1.09 -4.39 -6.70
CA GLY A 88 1.10 -5.13 -7.95
C GLY A 88 2.26 -4.79 -8.88
N SER A 89 2.19 -5.28 -10.11
CA SER A 89 3.27 -5.13 -11.12
C SER A 89 3.40 -3.70 -11.68
N SER A 90 2.40 -2.86 -11.50
CA SER A 90 2.41 -1.44 -11.88
C SER A 90 2.98 -0.54 -10.79
N GLY A 91 3.09 -1.03 -9.55
CA GLY A 91 3.67 -0.33 -8.42
C GLY A 91 5.10 -0.75 -8.11
N SER A 92 5.72 -0.09 -7.14
CA SER A 92 7.09 -0.41 -6.71
C SER A 92 7.29 -0.13 -5.22
N ILE A 93 8.18 -0.90 -4.59
CA ILE A 93 8.59 -0.71 -3.20
C ILE A 93 10.08 -0.39 -3.16
N ILE A 94 10.42 0.65 -2.43
CA ILE A 94 11.80 0.93 -2.01
C ILE A 94 11.91 0.46 -0.56
N MET A 95 12.44 -0.75 -0.37
CA MET A 95 12.74 -1.32 0.94
C MET A 95 14.04 -0.69 1.46
N GLN A 96 13.96 0.16 2.47
CA GLN A 96 15.14 0.86 2.99
C GLN A 96 15.51 0.35 4.38
N ASN A 97 16.80 0.03 4.54
CA ASN A 97 17.45 -0.16 5.84
C ASN A 97 18.77 0.61 5.86
N PRO A 98 19.11 1.30 6.95
CA PRO A 98 20.44 1.87 7.09
C PRO A 98 21.51 0.77 7.23
N PRO A 99 22.79 1.03 6.88
CA PRO A 99 23.85 0.02 6.98
C PRO A 99 23.99 -0.63 8.36
N ALA A 100 23.60 0.09 9.42
CA ALA A 100 23.61 -0.43 10.79
C ALA A 100 22.69 -1.65 10.99
N PHE A 101 21.70 -1.85 10.11
CA PHE A 101 20.76 -3.00 10.18
C PHE A 101 21.34 -4.30 9.60
N ASP A 102 22.45 -4.23 8.85
CA ASP A 102 23.01 -5.41 8.17
C ASP A 102 23.35 -6.55 9.14
N GLY A 103 23.86 -6.20 10.34
CA GLY A 103 24.28 -7.18 11.32
C GLY A 103 23.17 -8.03 11.95
N PHE A 104 21.91 -7.58 11.87
CA PHE A 104 20.77 -8.29 12.45
C PHE A 104 19.59 -8.54 11.50
N ASN A 105 19.57 -7.91 10.33
CA ASN A 105 18.54 -8.12 9.32
C ASN A 105 19.09 -8.56 7.95
N GLY A 106 20.41 -8.53 7.72
CA GLY A 106 21.01 -8.80 6.41
C GLY A 106 20.59 -10.14 5.82
N GLU A 107 20.68 -11.21 6.59
CA GLU A 107 20.27 -12.56 6.13
C GLU A 107 18.78 -12.63 5.80
N ALA A 108 17.93 -11.97 6.60
CA ALA A 108 16.48 -11.93 6.35
C ALA A 108 16.15 -11.15 5.07
N VAL A 109 16.85 -10.05 4.80
CA VAL A 109 16.70 -9.26 3.56
C VAL A 109 17.15 -10.08 2.35
N GLU A 110 18.30 -10.74 2.42
CA GLU A 110 18.79 -11.61 1.35
C GLU A 110 17.81 -12.75 1.03
N ALA A 111 17.30 -13.43 2.05
CA ALA A 111 16.30 -14.48 1.88
C ALA A 111 14.99 -13.93 1.29
N ARG A 112 14.56 -12.75 1.73
CA ARG A 112 13.34 -12.06 1.25
C ARG A 112 13.40 -11.77 -0.24
N LEU A 113 14.53 -11.31 -0.74
CA LEU A 113 14.73 -10.87 -2.12
C LEU A 113 15.36 -11.95 -3.03
N ALA A 114 15.70 -13.11 -2.47
CA ALA A 114 16.32 -14.20 -3.23
C ALA A 114 15.50 -14.61 -4.45
N ASN A 115 16.19 -14.98 -5.53
CA ASN A 115 15.57 -15.49 -6.77
C ASN A 115 14.54 -14.55 -7.40
N ASN A 116 14.65 -13.24 -7.15
CA ASN A 116 13.75 -12.22 -7.68
C ASN A 116 12.27 -12.49 -7.34
N ARG A 117 12.00 -13.07 -6.15
CA ARG A 117 10.61 -13.42 -5.74
C ARG A 117 9.70 -12.21 -5.51
N LEU A 118 10.26 -11.03 -5.30
CA LEU A 118 9.56 -9.74 -5.21
C LEU A 118 10.12 -8.78 -6.28
N PRO A 119 9.72 -8.93 -7.55
CA PRO A 119 10.39 -8.27 -8.68
C PRO A 119 10.19 -6.75 -8.73
N ASN A 120 9.19 -6.21 -8.02
CA ASN A 120 8.90 -4.79 -7.90
C ASN A 120 9.52 -4.14 -6.65
N VAL A 121 10.41 -4.84 -5.94
CA VAL A 121 11.12 -4.34 -4.75
C VAL A 121 12.55 -3.98 -5.10
N THR A 122 12.97 -2.78 -4.70
CA THR A 122 14.36 -2.32 -4.74
C THR A 122 14.87 -2.12 -3.32
N PHE A 123 16.01 -2.73 -2.99
CA PHE A 123 16.64 -2.55 -1.68
C PHE A 123 17.54 -1.30 -1.67
N SER A 124 17.37 -0.45 -0.66
CA SER A 124 18.15 0.77 -0.43
C SER A 124 18.83 0.74 0.94
N ARG A 125 20.10 1.11 0.98
CA ARG A 125 20.91 1.23 2.21
C ARG A 125 21.24 2.70 2.56
N VAL A 126 20.40 3.63 2.08
CA VAL A 126 20.61 5.06 2.34
C VAL A 126 20.37 5.36 3.82
N ASN A 127 21.27 6.12 4.41
CA ASN A 127 21.11 6.75 5.72
C ASN A 127 20.35 8.06 5.56
N PHE A 128 19.48 8.40 6.49
CA PHE A 128 18.70 9.65 6.50
C PHE A 128 19.15 10.60 7.62
N ASP A 129 20.45 10.73 7.84
CA ASP A 129 21.09 11.66 8.81
C ASP A 129 21.48 12.99 8.17
#